data_7ff82429ff4c29ebe6d6f827371d869c
#
_entry.id   7ff82429ff4c29ebe6d6f827371d869c
#
_cell.length_a   1.000
_cell.length_b   1.000
_cell.length_c   1.000
_cell.angle_alpha   90.00
_cell.angle_beta   90.00
_cell.angle_gamma   90.00
#
_symmetry.space_group_name_H-M   'P 1'
#
loop_
_entity.id
_entity.type
_entity.pdbx_description
1 polymer ?
#
loop_
_entity_poly.entity_id
_entity_poly.type
_entity_poly.pdbx_seq_one_letter_code
_entity_poly.pdbx_strand_id
1 'polypeptide(L)'
;AFAMASDESLDATVAEDALFNYAKLQYELGGGAFNGAINVLTRYVERYPSSPRAEEARALLIAAYYNSRDYDAAYRAIKQMPSGDADIRAALQKITYFRALEAYKAGDMRAAQRYLTESAAVNVSPKYTALNAFWQGEIAFAQGDYPVAAAKYNAYLKRAPRTEREYALAWYNLGYCAFDRNDLGQAQASFRKFLAAWSPRDRYRADAYNRLGDAAYSDRRFEEAVGEYDKAIALATPKQQYARYKRAVTLGILGRTDQKQQALRQIAASGGDYADEASYELGRSYIAQEKYAEGAAQLEKFVAAYPSSPRCTQALSDLGLAYLNLGDKQKSLKYYDRVIGASPHSSEARGAMQSIREIYVSQGDADAYFDYAAKAGLESDLTALSRDSLSFAAAQKLYLDGQQEAAAKSLRSYVQSYPKGYYLTDALYYLSDCYLRSGERGEAIE
;
A
#
# COMPACT_ATOMS: atom_id res chain seq x y z
N ALA A 1 -25.35 57.88 -16.72
CA ALA A 1 -26.48 58.12 -17.64
C ALA A 1 -27.48 56.95 -17.60
N PHE A 2 -27.16 55.73 -17.99
CA PHE A 2 -28.14 54.61 -18.06
C PHE A 2 -28.74 54.26 -16.70
N ALA A 3 -27.95 54.24 -15.61
CA ALA A 3 -28.46 53.96 -14.26
C ALA A 3 -29.49 55.00 -13.83
N MET A 4 -29.23 56.30 -14.03
CA MET A 4 -30.17 57.38 -13.71
C MET A 4 -31.42 57.32 -14.57
N ALA A 5 -31.28 57.09 -15.89
CA ALA A 5 -32.44 57.01 -16.79
C ALA A 5 -33.35 55.82 -16.47
N SER A 6 -32.82 54.70 -15.95
CA SER A 6 -33.61 53.53 -15.53
C SER A 6 -34.46 53.79 -14.27
N ASP A 7 -34.03 54.74 -13.41
CA ASP A 7 -34.67 55.01 -12.12
C ASP A 7 -35.54 56.28 -12.15
N GLU A 8 -35.19 57.27 -12.96
CA GLU A 8 -35.77 58.58 -12.99
C GLU A 8 -36.67 58.88 -14.19
N SER A 9 -36.70 57.99 -15.20
CA SER A 9 -37.52 58.20 -16.42
C SER A 9 -39.03 58.01 -16.13
N LEU A 10 -39.85 59.00 -16.55
CA LEU A 10 -41.28 58.87 -16.53
C LEU A 10 -41.88 58.02 -17.66
N ASP A 11 -41.08 57.73 -18.70
CA ASP A 11 -41.41 56.87 -19.80
C ASP A 11 -40.95 55.41 -19.51
N ALA A 12 -41.88 54.51 -19.40
CA ALA A 12 -41.62 53.09 -19.08
C ALA A 12 -40.71 52.41 -20.12
N THR A 13 -40.84 52.76 -21.38
CA THR A 13 -40.01 52.22 -22.47
C THR A 13 -38.59 52.68 -22.38
N VAL A 14 -38.38 53.96 -22.11
CA VAL A 14 -37.05 54.55 -21.89
C VAL A 14 -36.40 53.96 -20.62
N ALA A 15 -37.18 53.77 -19.58
CA ALA A 15 -36.69 53.17 -18.32
C ALA A 15 -36.26 51.70 -18.52
N GLU A 16 -37.01 50.94 -19.30
CA GLU A 16 -36.65 49.54 -19.64
C GLU A 16 -35.39 49.48 -20.51
N ASP A 17 -35.33 50.27 -21.60
CA ASP A 17 -34.15 50.35 -22.45
C ASP A 17 -32.88 50.76 -21.71
N ALA A 18 -33.00 51.71 -20.81
CA ALA A 18 -31.89 52.19 -19.99
C ALA A 18 -31.41 51.09 -19.02
N LEU A 19 -32.32 50.39 -18.35
CA LEU A 19 -31.95 49.33 -17.41
C LEU A 19 -31.29 48.15 -18.15
N PHE A 20 -31.81 47.74 -19.31
CA PHE A 20 -31.21 46.67 -20.09
C PHE A 20 -29.79 47.02 -20.57
N ASN A 21 -29.61 48.22 -21.15
CA ASN A 21 -28.31 48.68 -21.62
C ASN A 21 -27.32 48.85 -20.46
N TYR A 22 -27.78 49.29 -19.31
CA TYR A 22 -26.98 49.39 -18.09
C TYR A 22 -26.51 48.01 -17.64
N ALA A 23 -27.41 47.02 -17.62
CA ALA A 23 -27.08 45.64 -17.28
C ALA A 23 -26.05 45.03 -18.24
N LYS A 24 -26.24 45.21 -19.56
CA LYS A 24 -25.32 44.75 -20.61
C LYS A 24 -23.94 45.36 -20.46
N LEU A 25 -23.87 46.68 -20.24
CA LEU A 25 -22.62 47.40 -20.02
C LEU A 25 -21.91 46.93 -18.76
N GLN A 26 -22.62 46.66 -17.65
CA GLN A 26 -22.06 46.13 -16.43
C GLN A 26 -21.48 44.71 -16.65
N TYR A 27 -22.12 43.90 -17.49
CA TYR A 27 -21.62 42.58 -17.85
C TYR A 27 -20.35 42.67 -18.72
N GLU A 28 -20.32 43.57 -19.71
CA GLU A 28 -19.16 43.79 -20.60
C GLU A 28 -17.95 44.41 -19.87
N LEU A 29 -18.18 45.32 -18.92
CA LEU A 29 -17.15 45.97 -18.12
C LEU A 29 -16.66 45.12 -16.94
N GLY A 30 -17.35 44.06 -16.60
CA GLY A 30 -17.20 43.29 -15.39
C GLY A 30 -15.89 42.52 -15.26
N GLY A 31 -14.75 43.20 -15.31
CA GLY A 31 -13.40 42.70 -15.13
C GLY A 31 -13.16 42.00 -13.79
N GLY A 32 -13.75 40.81 -13.58
CA GLY A 32 -13.46 39.93 -12.45
C GLY A 32 -14.49 39.91 -11.31
N ALA A 33 -15.37 40.90 -11.18
CA ALA A 33 -16.44 40.89 -10.20
C ALA A 33 -17.80 41.13 -10.87
N PHE A 34 -18.42 40.09 -11.37
CA PHE A 34 -19.74 40.17 -12.04
C PHE A 34 -20.90 40.55 -11.10
N ASN A 35 -20.67 40.85 -9.82
CA ASN A 35 -21.70 41.19 -8.84
C ASN A 35 -22.55 42.40 -9.28
N GLY A 36 -21.95 43.39 -9.90
CA GLY A 36 -22.67 44.53 -10.45
C GLY A 36 -23.63 44.13 -11.56
N ALA A 37 -23.17 43.33 -12.52
CA ALA A 37 -24.00 42.81 -13.61
C ALA A 37 -25.12 41.90 -13.09
N ILE A 38 -24.80 41.00 -12.14
CA ILE A 38 -25.78 40.08 -11.51
C ILE A 38 -26.92 40.87 -10.90
N ASN A 39 -26.62 41.91 -10.08
CA ASN A 39 -27.64 42.72 -9.42
C ASN A 39 -28.57 43.46 -10.40
N VAL A 40 -27.98 44.06 -11.45
CA VAL A 40 -28.76 44.81 -12.44
C VAL A 40 -29.56 43.89 -13.36
N LEU A 41 -28.99 42.75 -13.79
CA LEU A 41 -29.68 41.74 -14.58
C LEU A 41 -30.83 41.10 -13.81
N THR A 42 -30.63 40.79 -12.52
CA THR A 42 -31.69 40.25 -11.67
C THR A 42 -32.86 41.28 -11.57
N ARG A 43 -32.54 42.54 -11.29
CA ARG A 43 -33.54 43.60 -11.24
C ARG A 43 -34.31 43.77 -12.56
N TYR A 44 -33.62 43.64 -13.72
CA TYR A 44 -34.26 43.72 -15.03
C TYR A 44 -35.25 42.55 -15.24
N VAL A 45 -34.81 41.31 -14.99
CA VAL A 45 -35.62 40.08 -15.18
C VAL A 45 -36.86 40.09 -14.26
N GLU A 46 -36.72 40.60 -13.03
CA GLU A 46 -37.82 40.73 -12.08
C GLU A 46 -38.80 41.81 -12.48
N ARG A 47 -38.34 42.98 -12.96
CA ARG A 47 -39.15 44.12 -13.30
C ARG A 47 -39.86 43.99 -14.65
N TYR A 48 -39.21 43.28 -15.62
CA TYR A 48 -39.68 43.15 -16.97
C TYR A 48 -39.71 41.67 -17.46
N PRO A 49 -40.44 40.78 -16.75
CA PRO A 49 -40.38 39.34 -17.02
C PRO A 49 -40.97 38.94 -18.40
N SER A 50 -41.87 39.76 -18.96
CA SER A 50 -42.54 39.55 -20.26
C SER A 50 -41.94 40.40 -21.39
N SER A 51 -40.84 41.07 -21.16
CA SER A 51 -40.15 41.84 -22.22
C SER A 51 -39.57 40.92 -23.30
N PRO A 52 -39.59 41.32 -24.56
CA PRO A 52 -38.85 40.62 -25.65
C PRO A 52 -37.38 40.39 -25.35
N ARG A 53 -36.75 41.22 -24.52
CA ARG A 53 -35.36 41.15 -24.07
C ARG A 53 -35.15 40.31 -22.81
N ALA A 54 -36.21 39.82 -22.20
CA ALA A 54 -36.10 39.08 -20.93
C ALA A 54 -35.26 37.79 -21.11
N GLU A 55 -35.34 37.12 -22.25
CA GLU A 55 -34.54 35.93 -22.54
C GLU A 55 -33.05 36.27 -22.69
N GLU A 56 -32.69 37.35 -23.37
CA GLU A 56 -31.30 37.81 -23.49
C GLU A 56 -30.76 38.20 -22.11
N ALA A 57 -31.54 38.91 -21.30
CA ALA A 57 -31.13 39.29 -19.95
C ALA A 57 -30.91 38.07 -19.04
N ARG A 58 -31.75 37.04 -19.15
CA ARG A 58 -31.59 35.78 -18.42
C ARG A 58 -30.33 35.02 -18.87
N ALA A 59 -30.07 34.99 -20.18
CA ALA A 59 -28.86 34.39 -20.72
C ALA A 59 -27.59 35.08 -20.19
N LEU A 60 -27.55 36.40 -20.17
CA LEU A 60 -26.48 37.20 -19.60
C LEU A 60 -26.33 36.96 -18.08
N LEU A 61 -27.44 36.87 -17.35
CA LEU A 61 -27.43 36.56 -15.91
C LEU A 61 -26.83 35.17 -15.61
N ILE A 62 -27.20 34.17 -16.39
CA ILE A 62 -26.60 32.82 -16.28
C ILE A 62 -25.11 32.85 -16.55
N ALA A 63 -24.70 33.60 -17.60
CA ALA A 63 -23.30 33.76 -17.93
C ALA A 63 -22.51 34.52 -16.82
N ALA A 64 -23.14 35.53 -16.19
CA ALA A 64 -22.55 36.27 -15.06
C ALA A 64 -22.37 35.36 -13.83
N TYR A 65 -23.38 34.57 -13.44
CA TYR A 65 -23.24 33.57 -12.37
C TYR A 65 -22.19 32.51 -12.69
N TYR A 66 -22.14 32.04 -13.94
CA TYR A 66 -21.10 31.07 -14.35
C TYR A 66 -19.69 31.65 -14.21
N ASN A 67 -19.50 32.88 -14.66
CA ASN A 67 -18.21 33.57 -14.62
C ASN A 67 -17.78 33.93 -13.18
N SER A 68 -18.74 34.22 -12.29
CA SER A 68 -18.50 34.38 -10.85
C SER A 68 -18.29 33.07 -10.10
N ARG A 69 -18.46 31.92 -10.77
CA ARG A 69 -18.42 30.56 -10.21
C ARG A 69 -19.54 30.26 -9.19
N ASP A 70 -20.60 31.05 -9.18
CA ASP A 70 -21.81 30.73 -8.42
C ASP A 70 -22.71 29.80 -9.26
N TYR A 71 -22.33 28.52 -9.32
CA TYR A 71 -23.04 27.54 -10.13
C TYR A 71 -24.40 27.18 -9.53
N ASP A 72 -24.62 27.37 -8.24
CA ASP A 72 -25.92 27.17 -7.62
C ASP A 72 -26.93 28.24 -8.03
N ALA A 73 -26.52 29.50 -8.03
CA ALA A 73 -27.36 30.59 -8.51
C ALA A 73 -27.62 30.46 -10.03
N ALA A 74 -26.59 30.15 -10.81
CA ALA A 74 -26.71 29.89 -12.24
C ALA A 74 -27.72 28.74 -12.51
N TYR A 75 -27.66 27.68 -11.74
CA TYR A 75 -28.59 26.54 -11.86
C TYR A 75 -30.03 26.94 -11.55
N ARG A 76 -30.27 27.69 -10.46
CA ARG A 76 -31.60 28.18 -10.13
C ARG A 76 -32.18 29.09 -11.21
N ALA A 77 -31.36 30.00 -11.74
CA ALA A 77 -31.76 30.90 -12.80
C ALA A 77 -32.13 30.14 -14.09
N ILE A 78 -31.32 29.18 -14.52
CA ILE A 78 -31.56 28.42 -15.76
C ILE A 78 -32.80 27.51 -15.65
N LYS A 79 -33.11 26.98 -14.47
CA LYS A 79 -34.33 26.15 -14.25
C LYS A 79 -35.62 26.94 -14.36
N GLN A 80 -35.57 28.28 -14.31
CA GLN A 80 -36.74 29.14 -14.53
C GLN A 80 -36.95 29.50 -16.00
N MET A 81 -36.02 29.11 -16.88
CA MET A 81 -36.08 29.39 -18.31
C MET A 81 -36.82 28.29 -19.09
N PRO A 82 -37.42 28.61 -20.24
CA PRO A 82 -38.03 27.61 -21.11
C PRO A 82 -37.01 26.54 -21.54
N SER A 83 -37.31 25.26 -21.31
CA SER A 83 -36.37 24.16 -21.56
C SER A 83 -36.22 23.75 -23.04
N GLY A 84 -36.89 24.43 -23.95
CA GLY A 84 -36.89 24.08 -25.39
C GLY A 84 -35.65 24.54 -26.16
N ASP A 85 -34.93 25.54 -25.69
CA ASP A 85 -33.77 26.11 -26.34
C ASP A 85 -32.50 25.21 -26.19
N ALA A 86 -31.79 25.03 -27.30
CA ALA A 86 -30.59 24.22 -27.34
C ALA A 86 -29.44 24.84 -26.51
N ASP A 87 -29.31 26.16 -26.54
CA ASP A 87 -28.27 26.89 -25.82
C ASP A 87 -28.51 26.86 -24.31
N ILE A 88 -29.79 26.98 -23.89
CA ILE A 88 -30.19 26.82 -22.47
C ILE A 88 -29.87 25.41 -21.99
N ARG A 89 -30.21 24.40 -22.77
CA ARG A 89 -29.87 22.99 -22.43
C ARG A 89 -28.35 22.78 -22.34
N ALA A 90 -27.58 23.33 -23.29
CA ALA A 90 -26.13 23.25 -23.24
C ALA A 90 -25.54 23.94 -22.01
N ALA A 91 -26.07 25.12 -21.66
CA ALA A 91 -25.69 25.84 -20.44
C ALA A 91 -26.07 25.05 -19.18
N LEU A 92 -27.27 24.47 -19.13
CA LEU A 92 -27.72 23.59 -18.01
C LEU A 92 -26.78 22.41 -17.83
N GLN A 93 -26.42 21.70 -18.92
CA GLN A 93 -25.48 20.60 -18.87
C GLN A 93 -24.12 21.01 -18.29
N LYS A 94 -23.59 22.14 -18.75
CA LYS A 94 -22.31 22.70 -18.30
C LYS A 94 -22.34 23.11 -16.83
N ILE A 95 -23.37 23.86 -16.42
CA ILE A 95 -23.51 24.33 -15.04
C ILE A 95 -23.67 23.15 -14.07
N THR A 96 -24.52 22.19 -14.40
CA THR A 96 -24.74 21.00 -13.57
C THR A 96 -23.47 20.15 -13.45
N TYR A 97 -22.66 20.08 -14.52
CA TYR A 97 -21.33 19.47 -14.47
C TYR A 97 -20.39 20.18 -13.48
N PHE A 98 -20.32 21.52 -13.50
CA PHE A 98 -19.46 22.27 -12.56
C PHE A 98 -19.93 22.16 -11.11
N ARG A 99 -21.23 22.15 -10.86
CA ARG A 99 -21.81 21.85 -9.54
C ARG A 99 -21.36 20.48 -9.02
N ALA A 100 -21.33 19.49 -9.91
CA ALA A 100 -20.84 18.18 -9.55
C ALA A 100 -19.36 18.20 -9.13
N LEU A 101 -18.52 18.98 -9.84
CA LEU A 101 -17.11 19.11 -9.48
C LEU A 101 -16.91 19.82 -8.14
N GLU A 102 -17.72 20.82 -7.82
CA GLU A 102 -17.68 21.46 -6.49
C GLU A 102 -18.09 20.49 -5.39
N ALA A 103 -19.18 19.76 -5.57
CA ALA A 103 -19.62 18.74 -4.62
C ALA A 103 -18.54 17.65 -4.43
N TYR A 104 -17.90 17.21 -5.52
CA TYR A 104 -16.79 16.25 -5.46
C TYR A 104 -15.61 16.79 -4.63
N LYS A 105 -15.20 18.04 -4.87
CA LYS A 105 -14.14 18.71 -4.11
C LYS A 105 -14.49 18.88 -2.62
N ALA A 106 -15.75 19.13 -2.33
CA ALA A 106 -16.26 19.22 -0.97
C ALA A 106 -16.42 17.86 -0.26
N GLY A 107 -16.18 16.76 -0.97
CA GLY A 107 -16.33 15.40 -0.43
C GLY A 107 -17.77 14.87 -0.46
N ASP A 108 -18.74 15.64 -0.97
CA ASP A 108 -20.12 15.17 -1.12
C ASP A 108 -20.29 14.35 -2.41
N MET A 109 -19.87 13.08 -2.31
CA MET A 109 -19.91 12.15 -3.44
C MET A 109 -21.34 11.85 -3.90
N ARG A 110 -22.33 11.92 -2.99
CA ARG A 110 -23.75 11.70 -3.34
C ARG A 110 -24.29 12.85 -4.18
N ALA A 111 -24.07 14.09 -3.79
CA ALA A 111 -24.45 15.26 -4.57
C ALA A 111 -23.72 15.28 -5.92
N ALA A 112 -22.40 15.01 -5.93
CA ALA A 112 -21.61 14.93 -7.14
C ALA A 112 -22.21 13.91 -8.12
N GLN A 113 -22.48 12.70 -7.67
CA GLN A 113 -23.08 11.64 -8.52
C GLN A 113 -24.44 12.05 -9.07
N ARG A 114 -25.30 12.68 -8.25
CA ARG A 114 -26.62 13.16 -8.68
C ARG A 114 -26.47 14.22 -9.78
N TYR A 115 -25.61 15.22 -9.60
CA TYR A 115 -25.40 16.28 -10.59
C TYR A 115 -24.75 15.75 -11.87
N LEU A 116 -23.80 14.81 -11.81
CA LEU A 116 -23.25 14.16 -13.00
C LEU A 116 -24.31 13.38 -13.78
N THR A 117 -25.22 12.72 -13.08
CA THR A 117 -26.34 12.00 -13.70
C THR A 117 -27.31 12.97 -14.38
N GLU A 118 -27.65 14.07 -13.72
CA GLU A 118 -28.50 15.13 -14.30
C GLU A 118 -27.83 15.76 -15.53
N SER A 119 -26.57 16.13 -15.44
CA SER A 119 -25.79 16.66 -16.55
C SER A 119 -25.73 15.69 -17.73
N ALA A 120 -25.52 14.40 -17.47
CA ALA A 120 -25.48 13.36 -18.51
C ALA A 120 -26.83 13.16 -19.20
N ALA A 121 -27.95 13.33 -18.48
CA ALA A 121 -29.30 13.19 -19.02
C ALA A 121 -29.65 14.30 -20.04
N VAL A 122 -29.06 15.50 -19.90
CA VAL A 122 -29.25 16.60 -20.88
C VAL A 122 -28.65 16.26 -22.23
N ASN A 123 -27.48 15.64 -22.28
CA ASN A 123 -26.80 15.04 -23.44
C ASN A 123 -26.76 15.91 -24.74
N VAL A 124 -26.49 17.20 -24.59
CA VAL A 124 -26.36 18.14 -25.73
C VAL A 124 -24.92 18.31 -26.15
N SER A 125 -24.01 18.50 -25.20
CA SER A 125 -22.58 18.69 -25.44
C SER A 125 -21.83 17.36 -25.34
N PRO A 126 -21.22 16.85 -26.41
CA PRO A 126 -20.40 15.63 -26.38
C PRO A 126 -19.26 15.70 -25.38
N LYS A 127 -18.66 16.88 -25.19
CA LYS A 127 -17.59 17.12 -24.22
C LYS A 127 -18.04 16.82 -22.80
N TYR A 128 -19.14 17.45 -22.35
CA TYR A 128 -19.63 17.26 -20.99
C TYR A 128 -20.25 15.88 -20.76
N THR A 129 -20.85 15.30 -21.81
CA THR A 129 -21.31 13.90 -21.77
C THR A 129 -20.16 12.93 -21.52
N ALA A 130 -19.01 13.13 -22.18
CA ALA A 130 -17.81 12.33 -21.92
C ALA A 130 -17.25 12.59 -20.51
N LEU A 131 -17.05 13.85 -20.12
CA LEU A 131 -16.50 14.22 -18.82
C LEU A 131 -17.38 13.73 -17.65
N ASN A 132 -18.71 13.72 -17.78
CA ASN A 132 -19.59 13.13 -16.78
C ASN A 132 -19.27 11.65 -16.57
N ALA A 133 -19.01 10.88 -17.62
CA ALA A 133 -18.60 9.48 -17.47
C ALA A 133 -17.24 9.35 -16.76
N PHE A 134 -16.26 10.20 -17.06
CA PHE A 134 -14.98 10.21 -16.38
C PHE A 134 -15.15 10.42 -14.87
N TRP A 135 -15.87 11.48 -14.46
CA TRP A 135 -16.04 11.79 -13.04
C TRP A 135 -16.94 10.81 -12.29
N GLN A 136 -17.91 10.18 -12.97
CA GLN A 136 -18.63 9.03 -12.40
C GLN A 136 -17.70 7.84 -12.17
N GLY A 137 -16.72 7.65 -13.05
CA GLY A 137 -15.64 6.68 -12.87
C GLY A 137 -14.77 7.01 -11.65
N GLU A 138 -14.39 8.28 -11.47
CA GLU A 138 -13.62 8.74 -10.30
C GLU A 138 -14.36 8.48 -8.97
N ILE A 139 -15.68 8.74 -8.94
CA ILE A 139 -16.50 8.47 -7.75
C ILE A 139 -16.54 6.97 -7.46
N ALA A 140 -16.82 6.14 -8.47
CA ALA A 140 -16.86 4.67 -8.31
C ALA A 140 -15.48 4.12 -7.88
N PHE A 141 -14.40 4.65 -8.45
CA PHE A 141 -13.03 4.28 -8.09
C PHE A 141 -12.71 4.62 -6.63
N ALA A 142 -13.07 5.83 -6.18
CA ALA A 142 -12.89 6.24 -4.79
C ALA A 142 -13.72 5.41 -3.79
N GLN A 143 -14.82 4.82 -4.25
CA GLN A 143 -15.67 3.91 -3.47
C GLN A 143 -15.20 2.45 -3.51
N GLY A 144 -14.16 2.13 -4.29
CA GLY A 144 -13.68 0.76 -4.50
C GLY A 144 -14.54 -0.07 -5.47
N ASP A 145 -15.52 0.53 -6.15
CA ASP A 145 -16.32 -0.16 -7.17
C ASP A 145 -15.58 -0.13 -8.51
N TYR A 146 -14.52 -0.91 -8.59
CA TYR A 146 -13.63 -0.96 -9.75
C TYR A 146 -14.31 -1.48 -11.04
N PRO A 147 -15.28 -2.41 -11.01
CA PRO A 147 -16.05 -2.79 -12.20
C PRO A 147 -16.84 -1.63 -12.80
N VAL A 148 -17.57 -0.88 -11.98
CA VAL A 148 -18.31 0.31 -12.41
C VAL A 148 -17.36 1.40 -12.88
N ALA A 149 -16.28 1.67 -12.13
CA ALA A 149 -15.25 2.63 -12.52
C ALA A 149 -14.68 2.32 -13.91
N ALA A 150 -14.29 1.06 -14.16
CA ALA A 150 -13.76 0.63 -15.45
C ALA A 150 -14.77 0.81 -16.60
N ALA A 151 -16.04 0.49 -16.38
CA ALA A 151 -17.11 0.71 -17.36
C ALA A 151 -17.25 2.20 -17.73
N LYS A 152 -17.19 3.08 -16.72
CA LYS A 152 -17.29 4.54 -16.90
C LYS A 152 -16.07 5.13 -17.60
N TYR A 153 -14.85 4.73 -17.24
CA TYR A 153 -13.63 5.16 -17.95
C TYR A 153 -13.63 4.70 -19.40
N ASN A 154 -14.06 3.47 -19.70
CA ASN A 154 -14.18 2.98 -21.05
C ASN A 154 -15.23 3.77 -21.86
N ALA A 155 -16.36 4.14 -21.25
CA ALA A 155 -17.35 5.00 -21.88
C ALA A 155 -16.80 6.39 -22.22
N TYR A 156 -16.00 6.97 -21.31
CA TYR A 156 -15.29 8.23 -21.55
C TYR A 156 -14.31 8.11 -22.73
N LEU A 157 -13.43 7.11 -22.71
CA LEU A 157 -12.37 6.92 -23.71
C LEU A 157 -12.88 6.73 -25.14
N LYS A 158 -14.10 6.23 -25.30
CA LYS A 158 -14.75 6.08 -26.62
C LYS A 158 -15.08 7.42 -27.30
N ARG A 159 -15.20 8.51 -26.53
CA ARG A 159 -15.71 9.81 -26.98
C ARG A 159 -14.74 10.96 -26.73
N ALA A 160 -13.78 10.77 -25.84
CA ALA A 160 -12.88 11.83 -25.40
C ALA A 160 -11.77 12.13 -26.40
N PRO A 161 -11.40 13.41 -26.59
CA PRO A 161 -10.20 13.78 -27.32
C PRO A 161 -8.95 13.25 -26.61
N ARG A 162 -8.01 12.70 -27.38
CA ARG A 162 -6.75 12.14 -26.82
C ARG A 162 -5.83 13.19 -26.19
N THR A 163 -6.05 14.48 -26.48
CA THR A 163 -5.29 15.62 -25.98
C THR A 163 -5.72 16.08 -24.59
N GLU A 164 -6.89 15.63 -24.10
CA GLU A 164 -7.37 15.98 -22.77
C GLU A 164 -6.59 15.22 -21.70
N ARG A 165 -6.32 15.90 -20.58
CA ARG A 165 -5.58 15.32 -19.46
C ARG A 165 -6.29 14.09 -18.88
N GLU A 166 -7.60 14.15 -18.80
CA GLU A 166 -8.46 13.07 -18.31
C GLU A 166 -8.37 11.80 -19.17
N TYR A 167 -8.01 11.94 -20.47
CA TYR A 167 -7.80 10.78 -21.33
C TYR A 167 -6.66 9.88 -20.83
N ALA A 168 -5.54 10.48 -20.49
CA ALA A 168 -4.43 9.74 -19.92
C ALA A 168 -4.79 9.18 -18.53
N LEU A 169 -5.41 10.00 -17.65
CA LEU A 169 -5.80 9.57 -16.31
C LEU A 169 -6.81 8.42 -16.32
N ALA A 170 -7.72 8.37 -17.30
CA ALA A 170 -8.62 7.24 -17.45
C ALA A 170 -7.87 5.93 -17.74
N TRP A 171 -6.81 5.95 -18.54
CA TRP A 171 -5.95 4.78 -18.74
C TRP A 171 -5.18 4.39 -17.48
N TYR A 172 -4.71 5.38 -16.71
CA TYR A 172 -4.03 5.14 -15.44
C TYR A 172 -4.94 4.42 -14.45
N ASN A 173 -6.15 4.93 -14.26
CA ASN A 173 -7.12 4.33 -13.34
C ASN A 173 -7.65 2.97 -13.82
N LEU A 174 -7.80 2.77 -15.14
CA LEU A 174 -8.09 1.45 -15.71
C LEU A 174 -6.99 0.43 -15.41
N GLY A 175 -5.73 0.86 -15.35
CA GLY A 175 -4.63 0.02 -14.91
C GLY A 175 -4.86 -0.49 -13.48
N TYR A 176 -5.26 0.37 -12.57
CA TYR A 176 -5.57 -0.02 -11.19
C TYR A 176 -6.83 -0.89 -11.09
N CYS A 177 -7.89 -0.58 -11.85
CA CYS A 177 -9.07 -1.44 -11.89
C CYS A 177 -8.77 -2.87 -12.38
N ALA A 178 -7.78 -3.02 -13.26
CA ALA A 178 -7.33 -4.31 -13.74
C ALA A 178 -6.45 -5.03 -12.70
N PHE A 179 -5.61 -4.29 -11.96
CA PHE A 179 -4.83 -4.84 -10.85
C PHE A 179 -5.70 -5.46 -9.77
N ASP A 180 -6.77 -4.77 -9.38
CA ASP A 180 -7.70 -5.27 -8.36
C ASP A 180 -8.29 -6.64 -8.75
N ARG A 181 -8.57 -6.83 -10.04
CA ARG A 181 -9.06 -8.10 -10.58
C ARG A 181 -7.96 -9.13 -10.86
N ASN A 182 -6.72 -8.81 -10.51
CA ASN A 182 -5.53 -9.60 -10.83
C ASN A 182 -5.35 -9.86 -12.34
N ASP A 183 -5.89 -8.97 -13.19
CA ASP A 183 -5.70 -9.00 -14.64
C ASP A 183 -4.43 -8.20 -15.00
N LEU A 184 -3.28 -8.82 -14.78
CA LEU A 184 -1.98 -8.18 -14.97
C LEU A 184 -1.73 -7.77 -16.43
N GLY A 185 -2.25 -8.54 -17.39
CA GLY A 185 -2.13 -8.22 -18.82
C GLY A 185 -2.86 -6.92 -19.18
N GLN A 186 -4.12 -6.80 -18.74
CA GLN A 186 -4.90 -5.57 -18.97
C GLN A 186 -4.32 -4.38 -18.19
N ALA A 187 -3.81 -4.60 -16.97
CA ALA A 187 -3.16 -3.57 -16.17
C ALA A 187 -1.94 -3.00 -16.92
N GLN A 188 -1.03 -3.85 -17.40
CA GLN A 188 0.14 -3.44 -18.17
C GLN A 188 -0.25 -2.68 -19.45
N ALA A 189 -1.21 -3.20 -20.20
CA ALA A 189 -1.70 -2.53 -21.42
C ALA A 189 -2.21 -1.12 -21.12
N SER A 190 -2.95 -0.95 -20.02
CA SER A 190 -3.51 0.33 -19.62
C SER A 190 -2.43 1.32 -19.16
N PHE A 191 -1.47 0.90 -18.31
CA PHE A 191 -0.37 1.77 -17.90
C PHE A 191 0.56 2.16 -19.07
N ARG A 192 0.80 1.28 -20.05
CA ARG A 192 1.55 1.63 -21.27
C ARG A 192 0.81 2.69 -22.10
N LYS A 193 -0.52 2.59 -22.23
CA LYS A 193 -1.34 3.62 -22.90
C LYS A 193 -1.32 4.94 -22.14
N PHE A 194 -1.38 4.90 -20.82
CA PHE A 194 -1.18 6.08 -19.99
C PHE A 194 0.17 6.74 -20.27
N LEU A 195 1.26 5.99 -20.20
CA LEU A 195 2.62 6.48 -20.40
C LEU A 195 2.84 7.09 -21.82
N ALA A 196 2.15 6.55 -22.83
CA ALA A 196 2.18 7.10 -24.17
C ALA A 196 1.44 8.44 -24.29
N ALA A 197 0.40 8.66 -23.50
CA ALA A 197 -0.42 9.87 -23.51
C ALA A 197 0.02 10.92 -22.47
N TRP A 198 0.81 10.54 -21.46
CA TRP A 198 1.21 11.40 -20.34
C TRP A 198 2.64 11.88 -20.47
N SER A 199 2.82 13.15 -20.81
CA SER A 199 4.15 13.77 -21.01
C SER A 199 4.86 14.18 -19.71
N PRO A 200 4.18 14.62 -18.61
CA PRO A 200 4.86 15.11 -17.43
C PRO A 200 5.78 14.06 -16.78
N ARG A 201 6.95 14.51 -16.30
CA ARG A 201 7.90 13.70 -15.52
C ARG A 201 7.58 13.85 -14.03
N ASP A 202 6.49 13.27 -13.60
CA ASP A 202 5.90 13.47 -12.28
C ASP A 202 5.65 12.13 -11.55
N ARG A 203 4.97 12.25 -10.40
CA ARG A 203 4.61 11.10 -9.57
C ARG A 203 3.74 10.06 -10.28
N TYR A 204 2.84 10.48 -11.20
CA TYR A 204 1.97 9.56 -11.92
C TYR A 204 2.76 8.70 -12.89
N ARG A 205 3.71 9.31 -13.61
CA ARG A 205 4.60 8.60 -14.51
C ARG A 205 5.50 7.61 -13.78
N ALA A 206 6.07 8.03 -12.63
CA ALA A 206 6.88 7.15 -11.79
C ALA A 206 6.07 5.98 -11.24
N ASP A 207 4.84 6.24 -10.79
CA ASP A 207 3.97 5.20 -10.28
C ASP A 207 3.54 4.20 -11.37
N ALA A 208 3.22 4.68 -12.57
CA ALA A 208 2.90 3.79 -13.69
C ALA A 208 4.05 2.83 -14.02
N TYR A 209 5.31 3.29 -13.97
CA TYR A 209 6.47 2.41 -14.11
C TYR A 209 6.59 1.44 -12.95
N ASN A 210 6.30 1.87 -11.70
CA ASN A 210 6.26 0.96 -10.56
C ASN A 210 5.23 -0.14 -10.76
N ARG A 211 4.02 0.20 -11.21
CA ARG A 211 2.95 -0.79 -11.47
C ARG A 211 3.33 -1.76 -12.61
N LEU A 212 3.99 -1.28 -13.65
CA LEU A 212 4.54 -2.15 -14.70
C LEU A 212 5.60 -3.11 -14.14
N GLY A 213 6.48 -2.61 -13.30
CA GLY A 213 7.47 -3.42 -12.59
C GLY A 213 6.83 -4.47 -11.68
N ASP A 214 5.79 -4.10 -10.90
CA ASP A 214 5.05 -5.01 -10.03
C ASP A 214 4.35 -6.11 -10.84
N ALA A 215 3.72 -5.77 -11.96
CA ALA A 215 3.08 -6.73 -12.84
C ALA A 215 4.10 -7.69 -13.47
N ALA A 216 5.23 -7.18 -13.94
CA ALA A 216 6.31 -8.01 -14.48
C ALA A 216 6.91 -8.94 -13.41
N TYR A 217 7.06 -8.44 -12.18
CA TYR A 217 7.52 -9.22 -11.04
C TYR A 217 6.56 -10.38 -10.72
N SER A 218 5.27 -10.10 -10.68
CA SER A 218 4.23 -11.12 -10.43
C SER A 218 4.17 -12.18 -11.52
N ASP A 219 4.42 -11.78 -12.78
CA ASP A 219 4.55 -12.70 -13.94
C ASP A 219 5.92 -13.41 -14.00
N ARG A 220 6.78 -13.25 -12.97
CA ARG A 220 8.16 -13.77 -12.93
C ARG A 220 9.08 -13.26 -14.04
N ARG A 221 8.74 -12.19 -14.72
CA ARG A 221 9.59 -11.51 -15.72
C ARG A 221 10.53 -10.53 -15.02
N PHE A 222 11.45 -11.05 -14.20
CA PHE A 222 12.25 -10.28 -13.25
C PHE A 222 13.19 -9.27 -13.90
N GLU A 223 13.76 -9.57 -15.07
CA GLU A 223 14.61 -8.61 -15.81
C GLU A 223 13.78 -7.42 -16.30
N GLU A 224 12.57 -7.65 -16.81
CA GLU A 224 11.65 -6.58 -17.19
C GLU A 224 11.24 -5.75 -15.98
N ALA A 225 10.95 -6.40 -14.84
CA ALA A 225 10.61 -5.71 -13.61
C ALA A 225 11.73 -4.75 -13.15
N VAL A 226 12.99 -5.19 -13.17
CA VAL A 226 14.17 -4.34 -12.86
C VAL A 226 14.20 -3.15 -13.80
N GLY A 227 14.01 -3.36 -15.12
CA GLY A 227 14.02 -2.29 -16.11
C GLY A 227 12.91 -1.24 -15.90
N GLU A 228 11.71 -1.68 -15.50
CA GLU A 228 10.61 -0.75 -15.21
C GLU A 228 10.85 0.04 -13.90
N TYR A 229 11.37 -0.61 -12.85
CA TYR A 229 11.77 0.11 -11.63
C TYR A 229 12.91 1.11 -11.89
N ASP A 230 13.88 0.79 -12.76
CA ASP A 230 14.94 1.72 -13.15
C ASP A 230 14.38 2.98 -13.82
N LYS A 231 13.37 2.85 -14.69
CA LYS A 231 12.66 3.98 -15.30
C LYS A 231 11.96 4.85 -14.25
N ALA A 232 11.34 4.24 -13.24
CA ALA A 232 10.72 4.95 -12.12
C ALA A 232 11.76 5.73 -11.31
N ILE A 233 12.90 5.10 -10.99
CA ILE A 233 14.01 5.71 -10.24
C ILE A 233 14.60 6.90 -11.01
N ALA A 234 14.75 6.79 -12.33
CA ALA A 234 15.33 7.84 -13.18
C ALA A 234 14.48 9.13 -13.24
N LEU A 235 13.22 9.09 -12.80
CA LEU A 235 12.35 10.27 -12.74
C LEU A 235 12.64 11.18 -11.55
N ALA A 236 13.40 10.71 -10.58
CA ALA A 236 13.82 11.48 -9.40
C ALA A 236 12.66 12.07 -8.58
N THR A 237 11.53 11.34 -8.47
CA THR A 237 10.35 11.77 -7.70
C THR A 237 10.50 11.45 -6.20
N PRO A 238 9.74 12.10 -5.29
CA PRO A 238 9.85 11.83 -3.85
C PRO A 238 9.60 10.39 -3.42
N LYS A 239 8.84 9.59 -4.19
CA LYS A 239 8.50 8.19 -3.88
C LYS A 239 9.45 7.15 -4.53
N GLN A 240 10.71 7.50 -4.76
CA GLN A 240 11.69 6.58 -5.36
C GLN A 240 12.04 5.38 -4.49
N GLN A 241 11.85 5.47 -3.17
CA GLN A 241 12.28 4.41 -2.25
C GLN A 241 11.55 3.10 -2.50
N TYR A 242 10.27 3.16 -2.87
CA TYR A 242 9.53 1.97 -3.30
C TYR A 242 10.21 1.26 -4.47
N ALA A 243 10.48 1.99 -5.56
CA ALA A 243 11.13 1.43 -6.74
C ALA A 243 12.52 0.86 -6.43
N ARG A 244 13.32 1.59 -5.63
CA ARG A 244 14.66 1.15 -5.21
C ARG A 244 14.61 -0.13 -4.41
N TYR A 245 13.67 -0.23 -3.46
CA TYR A 245 13.49 -1.43 -2.64
C TYR A 245 13.02 -2.62 -3.47
N LYS A 246 11.96 -2.45 -4.28
CA LYS A 246 11.45 -3.50 -5.16
C LYS A 246 12.51 -4.00 -6.15
N ARG A 247 13.28 -3.08 -6.73
CA ARG A 247 14.42 -3.40 -7.58
C ARG A 247 15.46 -4.24 -6.84
N ALA A 248 15.84 -3.85 -5.63
CA ALA A 248 16.82 -4.58 -4.83
C ALA A 248 16.36 -6.01 -4.51
N VAL A 249 15.10 -6.18 -4.13
CA VAL A 249 14.52 -7.52 -3.90
C VAL A 249 14.54 -8.34 -5.18
N THR A 250 14.16 -7.75 -6.32
CA THR A 250 14.15 -8.43 -7.63
C THR A 250 15.55 -8.86 -8.07
N LEU A 251 16.57 -8.01 -7.84
CA LEU A 251 17.97 -8.36 -8.09
C LEU A 251 18.41 -9.59 -7.28
N GLY A 252 17.91 -9.71 -6.05
CA GLY A 252 18.17 -10.90 -5.22
C GLY A 252 17.62 -12.19 -5.82
N ILE A 253 16.42 -12.14 -6.41
CA ILE A 253 15.82 -13.30 -7.10
C ILE A 253 16.62 -13.68 -8.35
N LEU A 254 17.19 -12.69 -9.04
CA LEU A 254 18.07 -12.89 -10.20
C LEU A 254 19.49 -13.36 -9.82
N GLY A 255 19.77 -13.59 -8.54
CA GLY A 255 21.10 -14.01 -8.06
C GLY A 255 22.14 -12.89 -8.05
N ARG A 256 21.73 -11.63 -8.32
CA ARG A 256 22.62 -10.45 -8.32
C ARG A 256 22.83 -9.91 -6.90
N THR A 257 23.36 -10.76 -6.02
CA THR A 257 23.39 -10.52 -4.56
C THR A 257 24.19 -9.29 -4.18
N ASP A 258 25.32 -9.03 -4.81
CA ASP A 258 26.15 -7.85 -4.50
C ASP A 258 25.41 -6.55 -4.83
N GLN A 259 24.72 -6.51 -5.96
CA GLN A 259 23.89 -5.36 -6.35
C GLN A 259 22.69 -5.18 -5.41
N LYS A 260 22.03 -6.27 -4.99
CA LYS A 260 21.00 -6.26 -3.95
C LYS A 260 21.54 -5.62 -2.67
N GLN A 261 22.65 -6.11 -2.15
CA GLN A 261 23.23 -5.64 -0.89
C GLN A 261 23.66 -4.17 -0.97
N GLN A 262 24.26 -3.76 -2.08
CA GLN A 262 24.63 -2.35 -2.31
C GLN A 262 23.39 -1.45 -2.29
N ALA A 263 22.33 -1.83 -2.99
CA ALA A 263 21.07 -1.06 -3.02
C ALA A 263 20.43 -1.00 -1.64
N LEU A 264 20.35 -2.12 -0.91
CA LEU A 264 19.77 -2.17 0.44
C LEU A 264 20.54 -1.30 1.43
N ARG A 265 21.90 -1.29 1.37
CA ARG A 265 22.72 -0.38 2.19
C ARG A 265 22.38 1.08 1.94
N GLN A 266 22.21 1.47 0.67
CA GLN A 266 21.86 2.85 0.30
C GLN A 266 20.47 3.24 0.81
N ILE A 267 19.49 2.34 0.71
CA ILE A 267 18.11 2.58 1.19
C ILE A 267 18.13 2.70 2.73
N ALA A 268 18.77 1.77 3.43
CA ALA A 268 18.87 1.80 4.89
C ALA A 268 19.56 3.06 5.41
N ALA A 269 20.62 3.53 4.72
CA ALA A 269 21.35 4.73 5.09
C ALA A 269 20.59 6.03 4.78
N SER A 270 19.67 6.03 3.81
CA SER A 270 18.91 7.24 3.44
C SER A 270 17.78 7.57 4.41
N GLY A 271 17.37 6.62 5.26
CA GLY A 271 16.20 6.76 6.14
C GLY A 271 14.88 6.80 5.35
N GLY A 272 13.77 7.04 6.07
CA GLY A 272 12.43 7.15 5.48
C GLY A 272 11.78 5.80 5.21
N ASP A 273 10.79 5.80 4.31
CA ASP A 273 10.03 4.60 3.94
C ASP A 273 10.98 3.48 3.46
N TYR A 274 10.76 2.25 3.86
CA TYR A 274 11.57 1.06 3.52
C TYR A 274 12.99 1.00 4.13
N ALA A 275 13.40 1.92 5.01
CA ALA A 275 14.73 1.87 5.61
C ALA A 275 14.88 0.69 6.58
N ASP A 276 13.85 0.40 7.34
CA ASP A 276 13.80 -0.74 8.25
C ASP A 276 13.75 -2.07 7.47
N GLU A 277 12.88 -2.21 6.46
CA GLU A 277 12.84 -3.39 5.63
C GLU A 277 14.17 -3.64 4.90
N ALA A 278 14.79 -2.57 4.39
CA ALA A 278 16.09 -2.68 3.73
C ALA A 278 17.21 -3.09 4.69
N SER A 279 17.21 -2.56 5.91
CA SER A 279 18.16 -2.92 6.96
C SER A 279 18.01 -4.38 7.37
N TYR A 280 16.77 -4.85 7.54
CA TYR A 280 16.46 -6.24 7.83
C TYR A 280 16.86 -7.18 6.69
N GLU A 281 16.44 -6.90 5.45
CA GLU A 281 16.75 -7.71 4.27
C GLU A 281 18.26 -7.77 3.98
N LEU A 282 19.02 -6.72 4.33
CA LEU A 282 20.47 -6.73 4.22
C LEU A 282 21.07 -7.76 5.18
N GLY A 283 20.64 -7.80 6.43
CA GLY A 283 21.09 -8.79 7.42
C GLY A 283 20.78 -10.22 6.98
N ARG A 284 19.55 -10.47 6.51
CA ARG A 284 19.15 -11.77 5.96
C ARG A 284 19.97 -12.17 4.73
N SER A 285 20.30 -11.20 3.88
CA SER A 285 21.12 -11.46 2.69
C SER A 285 22.53 -11.92 3.04
N TYR A 286 23.10 -11.47 4.16
CA TYR A 286 24.35 -11.99 4.67
C TYR A 286 24.22 -13.40 5.23
N ILE A 287 23.17 -13.67 6.03
CA ILE A 287 22.91 -15.00 6.58
C ILE A 287 22.72 -16.04 5.46
N ALA A 288 21.98 -15.68 4.40
CA ALA A 288 21.77 -16.55 3.23
C ALA A 288 23.06 -16.87 2.46
N GLN A 289 24.13 -16.06 2.65
CA GLN A 289 25.48 -16.35 2.13
C GLN A 289 26.39 -17.01 3.18
N GLU A 290 25.85 -17.46 4.30
CA GLU A 290 26.59 -18.04 5.43
C GLU A 290 27.60 -17.05 6.09
N LYS A 291 27.47 -15.74 5.78
CA LYS A 291 28.21 -14.66 6.42
C LYS A 291 27.52 -14.28 7.74
N TYR A 292 27.56 -15.24 8.68
CA TYR A 292 26.78 -15.13 9.91
C TYR A 292 27.21 -13.96 10.81
N ALA A 293 28.49 -13.64 10.85
CA ALA A 293 29.01 -12.53 11.66
C ALA A 293 28.53 -11.17 11.15
N GLU A 294 28.60 -10.94 9.83
CA GLU A 294 28.10 -9.72 9.19
C GLU A 294 26.59 -9.62 9.28
N GLY A 295 25.89 -10.78 9.12
CA GLY A 295 24.44 -10.86 9.26
C GLY A 295 23.99 -10.51 10.67
N ALA A 296 24.62 -11.09 11.69
CA ALA A 296 24.34 -10.80 13.09
C ALA A 296 24.57 -9.31 13.41
N ALA A 297 25.74 -8.78 13.03
CA ALA A 297 26.05 -7.36 13.28
C ALA A 297 25.03 -6.41 12.62
N GLN A 298 24.54 -6.74 11.41
CA GLN A 298 23.53 -5.94 10.72
C GLN A 298 22.15 -6.06 11.39
N LEU A 299 21.74 -7.27 11.80
CA LEU A 299 20.46 -7.48 12.46
C LEU A 299 20.43 -6.89 13.88
N GLU A 300 21.54 -6.89 14.61
CA GLU A 300 21.65 -6.20 15.90
C GLU A 300 21.42 -4.69 15.74
N LYS A 301 22.02 -4.06 14.72
CA LYS A 301 21.76 -2.65 14.38
C LYS A 301 20.30 -2.43 14.04
N PHE A 302 19.69 -3.34 13.27
CA PHE A 302 18.28 -3.27 12.92
C PHE A 302 17.38 -3.31 14.17
N VAL A 303 17.57 -4.29 15.06
CA VAL A 303 16.76 -4.45 16.27
C VAL A 303 16.92 -3.26 17.22
N ALA A 304 18.11 -2.65 17.28
CA ALA A 304 18.35 -1.46 18.08
C ALA A 304 17.70 -0.20 17.49
N ALA A 305 17.75 -0.04 16.16
CA ALA A 305 17.23 1.15 15.47
C ALA A 305 15.69 1.10 15.28
N TYR A 306 15.13 -0.08 15.12
CA TYR A 306 13.71 -0.29 14.77
C TYR A 306 13.00 -1.28 15.69
N PRO A 307 12.96 -1.04 17.02
CA PRO A 307 12.41 -2.00 18.00
C PRO A 307 10.92 -2.26 17.81
N SER A 308 10.19 -1.34 17.16
CA SER A 308 8.75 -1.44 16.88
C SER A 308 8.44 -1.95 15.47
N SER A 309 9.45 -2.31 14.66
CA SER A 309 9.22 -2.86 13.33
C SER A 309 8.51 -4.22 13.42
N PRO A 310 7.53 -4.50 12.54
CA PRO A 310 6.91 -5.82 12.45
C PRO A 310 7.91 -6.96 12.16
N ARG A 311 9.11 -6.62 11.67
CA ARG A 311 10.20 -7.56 11.39
C ARG A 311 11.08 -7.89 12.61
N CYS A 312 10.85 -7.21 13.74
CA CYS A 312 11.74 -7.34 14.91
C CYS A 312 11.79 -8.78 15.45
N THR A 313 10.64 -9.44 15.60
CA THR A 313 10.59 -10.83 16.08
C THR A 313 11.32 -11.79 15.14
N GLN A 314 11.13 -11.64 13.85
CA GLN A 314 11.85 -12.44 12.86
C GLN A 314 13.35 -12.17 12.87
N ALA A 315 13.76 -10.90 13.02
CA ALA A 315 15.18 -10.53 13.15
C ALA A 315 15.84 -11.14 14.39
N LEU A 316 15.12 -11.21 15.50
CA LEU A 316 15.59 -11.89 16.71
C LEU A 316 15.76 -13.40 16.47
N SER A 317 14.86 -14.04 15.75
CA SER A 317 14.97 -15.45 15.36
C SER A 317 16.19 -15.68 14.46
N ASP A 318 16.37 -14.81 13.44
CA ASP A 318 17.51 -14.86 12.53
C ASP A 318 18.85 -14.62 13.27
N LEU A 319 18.87 -13.76 14.30
CA LEU A 319 20.02 -13.57 15.21
C LEU A 319 20.34 -14.83 16.00
N GLY A 320 19.30 -15.49 16.55
CA GLY A 320 19.47 -16.76 17.23
C GLY A 320 20.14 -17.81 16.34
N LEU A 321 19.66 -17.93 15.11
CA LEU A 321 20.25 -18.82 14.10
C LEU A 321 21.69 -18.43 13.74
N ALA A 322 21.95 -17.15 13.52
CA ALA A 322 23.28 -16.67 13.17
C ALA A 322 24.30 -16.99 14.25
N TYR A 323 23.97 -16.73 15.52
CA TYR A 323 24.85 -17.04 16.65
C TYR A 323 25.01 -18.53 16.90
N LEU A 324 23.99 -19.35 16.62
CA LEU A 324 24.09 -20.80 16.65
C LEU A 324 25.14 -21.30 15.66
N ASN A 325 25.10 -20.82 14.41
CA ASN A 325 26.08 -21.16 13.37
C ASN A 325 27.48 -20.65 13.66
N LEU A 326 27.61 -19.54 14.41
CA LEU A 326 28.89 -19.02 14.91
C LEU A 326 29.42 -19.81 16.12
N GLY A 327 28.67 -20.79 16.63
CA GLY A 327 29.03 -21.58 17.82
C GLY A 327 28.76 -20.89 19.15
N ASP A 328 28.23 -19.65 19.14
CA ASP A 328 27.91 -18.91 20.37
C ASP A 328 26.49 -19.28 20.85
N LYS A 329 26.40 -20.46 21.47
CA LYS A 329 25.14 -21.01 22.00
C LYS A 329 24.51 -20.09 23.03
N GLN A 330 25.30 -19.37 23.83
CA GLN A 330 24.75 -18.47 24.86
C GLN A 330 24.03 -17.28 24.27
N LYS A 331 24.63 -16.64 23.26
CA LYS A 331 23.94 -15.54 22.55
C LYS A 331 22.74 -16.05 21.77
N SER A 332 22.86 -17.21 21.13
CA SER A 332 21.73 -17.84 20.44
C SER A 332 20.53 -18.00 21.36
N LEU A 333 20.72 -18.62 22.55
CA LEU A 333 19.66 -18.78 23.55
C LEU A 333 19.07 -17.44 24.01
N LYS A 334 19.92 -16.42 24.22
CA LYS A 334 19.46 -15.07 24.61
C LYS A 334 18.53 -14.44 23.55
N TYR A 335 18.81 -14.63 22.26
CA TYR A 335 17.94 -14.09 21.22
C TYR A 335 16.66 -14.88 21.04
N TYR A 336 16.71 -16.21 21.13
CA TYR A 336 15.52 -17.04 21.10
C TYR A 336 14.61 -16.80 22.31
N ASP A 337 15.16 -16.56 23.49
CA ASP A 337 14.42 -16.16 24.68
C ASP A 337 13.64 -14.86 24.45
N ARG A 338 14.26 -13.88 23.80
CA ARG A 338 13.57 -12.63 23.41
C ARG A 338 12.43 -12.87 22.40
N VAL A 339 12.57 -13.83 21.48
CA VAL A 339 11.49 -14.22 20.55
C VAL A 339 10.28 -14.75 21.33
N ILE A 340 10.54 -15.67 22.28
CA ILE A 340 9.49 -16.29 23.10
C ILE A 340 8.82 -15.25 23.99
N GLY A 341 9.62 -14.38 24.65
CA GLY A 341 9.09 -13.32 25.50
C GLY A 341 8.25 -12.28 24.75
N ALA A 342 8.57 -12.01 23.47
CA ALA A 342 7.80 -11.07 22.65
C ALA A 342 6.45 -11.63 22.17
N SER A 343 6.38 -12.94 21.85
CA SER A 343 5.19 -13.58 21.27
C SER A 343 5.18 -15.09 21.51
N PRO A 344 4.83 -15.57 22.71
CA PRO A 344 5.01 -16.98 23.12
C PRO A 344 4.32 -18.01 22.23
N HIS A 345 3.21 -17.64 21.59
CA HIS A 345 2.39 -18.56 20.77
C HIS A 345 2.58 -18.38 19.26
N SER A 346 3.54 -17.56 18.85
CA SER A 346 3.84 -17.33 17.41
C SER A 346 4.53 -18.55 16.77
N SER A 347 4.55 -18.56 15.43
CA SER A 347 5.33 -19.54 14.65
C SER A 347 6.83 -19.41 14.94
N GLU A 348 7.29 -18.19 15.12
CA GLU A 348 8.68 -17.85 15.44
C GLU A 348 9.07 -18.39 16.83
N ALA A 349 8.18 -18.28 17.83
CA ALA A 349 8.41 -18.84 19.16
C ALA A 349 8.49 -20.37 19.14
N ARG A 350 7.63 -21.04 18.36
CA ARG A 350 7.73 -22.51 18.19
C ARG A 350 9.05 -22.92 17.52
N GLY A 351 9.49 -22.19 16.49
CA GLY A 351 10.80 -22.41 15.87
C GLY A 351 11.97 -22.17 16.84
N ALA A 352 11.89 -21.10 17.63
CA ALA A 352 12.87 -20.79 18.68
C ALA A 352 12.95 -21.91 19.73
N MET A 353 11.81 -22.43 20.21
CA MET A 353 11.76 -23.55 21.15
C MET A 353 12.40 -24.81 20.58
N GLN A 354 12.18 -25.10 19.30
CA GLN A 354 12.85 -26.23 18.66
C GLN A 354 14.38 -26.04 18.66
N SER A 355 14.86 -24.86 18.29
CA SER A 355 16.30 -24.57 18.29
C SER A 355 16.91 -24.61 19.68
N ILE A 356 16.19 -24.08 20.68
CA ILE A 356 16.59 -24.15 22.09
C ILE A 356 16.70 -25.61 22.55
N ARG A 357 15.72 -26.46 22.20
CA ARG A 357 15.77 -27.89 22.46
C ARG A 357 17.02 -28.56 21.86
N GLU A 358 17.30 -28.26 20.59
CA GLU A 358 18.47 -28.80 19.89
C GLU A 358 19.77 -28.36 20.55
N ILE A 359 19.86 -27.11 21.02
CA ILE A 359 21.01 -26.61 21.74
C ILE A 359 21.24 -27.41 23.04
N TYR A 360 20.21 -27.57 23.88
CA TYR A 360 20.33 -28.31 25.14
C TYR A 360 20.61 -29.80 24.93
N VAL A 361 19.91 -30.44 23.97
CA VAL A 361 20.18 -31.83 23.58
C VAL A 361 21.63 -32.00 23.09
N SER A 362 22.15 -31.06 22.30
CA SER A 362 23.56 -31.09 21.86
C SER A 362 24.58 -30.88 23.00
N GLN A 363 24.14 -30.40 24.14
CA GLN A 363 24.95 -30.26 25.37
C GLN A 363 24.80 -31.46 26.29
N GLY A 364 23.90 -32.41 25.97
CA GLY A 364 23.58 -33.56 26.80
C GLY A 364 22.74 -33.21 28.01
N ASP A 365 22.09 -32.05 28.01
CA ASP A 365 21.38 -31.51 29.18
C ASP A 365 19.88 -31.32 28.85
N ALA A 366 19.16 -32.45 28.81
CA ALA A 366 17.71 -32.43 28.60
C ALA A 366 16.95 -31.81 29.80
N ASP A 367 17.48 -31.96 31.02
CA ASP A 367 16.84 -31.42 32.23
C ASP A 367 16.82 -29.89 32.19
N ALA A 368 17.90 -29.24 31.78
CA ALA A 368 17.95 -27.79 31.60
C ALA A 368 16.93 -27.31 30.56
N TYR A 369 16.66 -28.10 29.49
CA TYR A 369 15.58 -27.78 28.54
C TYR A 369 14.20 -27.88 29.19
N PHE A 370 13.94 -28.90 30.02
CA PHE A 370 12.66 -29.04 30.73
C PHE A 370 12.44 -27.89 31.70
N ASP A 371 13.47 -27.52 32.47
CA ASP A 371 13.43 -26.34 33.33
C ASP A 371 13.17 -25.04 32.57
N TYR A 372 13.80 -24.91 31.42
CA TYR A 372 13.57 -23.75 30.54
C TYR A 372 12.11 -23.71 30.06
N ALA A 373 11.59 -24.81 29.56
CA ALA A 373 10.22 -24.90 29.04
C ALA A 373 9.18 -24.60 30.14
N ALA A 374 9.42 -25.09 31.39
CA ALA A 374 8.58 -24.81 32.54
C ALA A 374 8.59 -23.31 32.88
N LYS A 375 9.76 -22.66 32.93
CA LYS A 375 9.90 -21.22 33.18
C LYS A 375 9.24 -20.36 32.08
N ALA A 376 9.27 -20.84 30.85
CA ALA A 376 8.62 -20.17 29.72
C ALA A 376 7.10 -20.39 29.64
N GLY A 377 6.51 -21.21 30.53
CA GLY A 377 5.09 -21.55 30.53
C GLY A 377 4.67 -22.49 29.40
N LEU A 378 5.62 -23.19 28.76
CA LEU A 378 5.43 -24.07 27.59
C LEU A 378 5.54 -25.57 27.98
N GLU A 379 5.39 -25.87 29.27
CA GLU A 379 5.52 -27.23 29.81
C GLU A 379 4.43 -28.18 29.29
N SER A 380 3.24 -27.68 28.96
CA SER A 380 2.11 -28.47 28.48
C SER A 380 2.42 -29.21 27.15
N ASP A 381 3.43 -28.78 26.40
CA ASP A 381 3.86 -29.40 25.15
C ASP A 381 4.80 -30.61 25.38
N LEU A 382 5.23 -30.85 26.62
CA LEU A 382 6.14 -31.91 27.03
C LEU A 382 5.39 -33.11 27.59
N THR A 383 5.06 -34.07 26.72
CA THR A 383 4.50 -35.37 27.16
C THR A 383 5.56 -36.22 27.88
N ALA A 384 5.15 -37.21 28.67
CA ALA A 384 6.06 -38.16 29.30
C ALA A 384 6.95 -38.90 28.27
N LEU A 385 6.38 -39.24 27.11
CA LEU A 385 7.13 -39.87 26.00
C LEU A 385 8.15 -38.89 25.40
N SER A 386 7.80 -37.60 25.25
CA SER A 386 8.73 -36.58 24.76
C SER A 386 9.91 -36.39 25.71
N ARG A 387 9.66 -36.39 27.02
CA ARG A 387 10.71 -36.30 28.05
C ARG A 387 11.65 -37.49 28.01
N ASP A 388 11.10 -38.72 27.94
CA ASP A 388 11.86 -39.96 27.77
C ASP A 388 12.78 -39.89 26.55
N SER A 389 12.19 -39.61 25.39
CA SER A 389 12.93 -39.54 24.11
C SER A 389 14.03 -38.46 24.11
N LEU A 390 13.77 -37.28 24.67
CA LEU A 390 14.74 -36.18 24.70
C LEU A 390 15.90 -36.46 25.64
N SER A 391 15.60 -37.04 26.83
CA SER A 391 16.63 -37.42 27.82
C SER A 391 17.56 -38.47 27.24
N PHE A 392 17.01 -39.49 26.56
CA PHE A 392 17.83 -40.50 25.89
C PHE A 392 18.65 -39.88 24.73
N ALA A 393 18.03 -39.08 23.86
CA ALA A 393 18.73 -38.44 22.73
C ALA A 393 19.91 -37.56 23.19
N ALA A 394 19.74 -36.82 24.29
CA ALA A 394 20.80 -36.01 24.85
C ALA A 394 21.99 -36.87 25.33
N ALA A 395 21.70 -37.97 26.06
CA ALA A 395 22.72 -38.90 26.53
C ALA A 395 23.42 -39.63 25.38
N GLN A 396 22.66 -40.10 24.39
CA GLN A 396 23.19 -40.74 23.19
C GLN A 396 24.08 -39.80 22.35
N LYS A 397 23.72 -38.53 22.26
CA LYS A 397 24.53 -37.52 21.54
C LYS A 397 25.91 -37.38 22.17
N LEU A 398 26.01 -37.31 23.49
CA LEU A 398 27.31 -37.29 24.20
C LEU A 398 28.14 -38.55 23.93
N TYR A 399 27.49 -39.71 23.91
CA TYR A 399 28.18 -40.97 23.55
C TYR A 399 28.73 -40.96 22.13
N LEU A 400 27.90 -40.55 21.17
CA LEU A 400 28.31 -40.46 19.73
C LEU A 400 29.42 -39.43 19.50
N ASP A 401 29.45 -38.34 20.27
CA ASP A 401 30.50 -37.34 20.21
C ASP A 401 31.78 -37.77 20.96
N GLY A 402 31.81 -38.98 21.53
CA GLY A 402 32.99 -39.53 22.22
C GLY A 402 33.24 -38.95 23.59
N GLN A 403 32.27 -38.21 24.18
CA GLN A 403 32.36 -37.61 25.50
C GLN A 403 31.96 -38.63 26.60
N GLN A 404 32.80 -39.65 26.78
CA GLN A 404 32.46 -40.86 27.52
C GLN A 404 32.01 -40.63 28.94
N GLU A 405 32.74 -39.82 29.74
CA GLU A 405 32.39 -39.53 31.11
C GLU A 405 31.02 -38.81 31.20
N ALA A 406 30.80 -37.80 30.36
CA ALA A 406 29.55 -37.07 30.32
C ALA A 406 28.39 -37.97 29.85
N ALA A 407 28.66 -38.82 28.82
CA ALA A 407 27.68 -39.79 28.34
C ALA A 407 27.29 -40.82 29.43
N ALA A 408 28.25 -41.41 30.14
CA ALA A 408 28.00 -42.35 31.21
C ALA A 408 27.15 -41.72 32.34
N LYS A 409 27.46 -40.46 32.71
CA LYS A 409 26.69 -39.73 33.72
C LYS A 409 25.24 -39.48 33.22
N SER A 410 25.04 -39.03 32.00
CA SER A 410 23.72 -38.74 31.46
C SER A 410 22.89 -40.01 31.19
N LEU A 411 23.52 -41.11 30.73
CA LEU A 411 22.89 -42.42 30.55
C LEU A 411 22.46 -43.02 31.89
N ARG A 412 23.30 -42.91 32.93
CA ARG A 412 22.95 -43.34 34.29
C ARG A 412 21.74 -42.57 34.83
N SER A 413 21.71 -41.25 34.65
CA SER A 413 20.57 -40.41 35.02
C SER A 413 19.31 -40.83 34.27
N TYR A 414 19.41 -41.12 32.96
CA TYR A 414 18.30 -41.62 32.15
C TYR A 414 17.74 -42.95 32.71
N VAL A 415 18.60 -43.95 32.93
CA VAL A 415 18.19 -45.29 33.48
C VAL A 415 17.47 -45.15 34.81
N GLN A 416 17.94 -44.25 35.69
CA GLN A 416 17.30 -43.99 36.99
C GLN A 416 15.96 -43.28 36.86
N SER A 417 15.85 -42.30 35.98
CA SER A 417 14.64 -41.49 35.81
C SER A 417 13.54 -42.19 35.00
N TYR A 418 13.94 -43.10 34.09
CA TYR A 418 13.04 -43.81 33.18
C TYR A 418 13.21 -45.34 33.27
N PRO A 419 12.95 -45.98 34.44
CA PRO A 419 13.15 -47.41 34.61
C PRO A 419 12.20 -48.30 33.76
N LYS A 420 11.23 -47.69 33.08
CA LYS A 420 10.32 -48.31 32.11
C LYS A 420 10.31 -47.49 30.79
N GLY A 421 11.36 -46.71 30.54
CA GLY A 421 11.51 -45.87 29.35
C GLY A 421 11.60 -46.68 28.12
N TYR A 422 11.14 -46.11 26.99
CA TYR A 422 11.15 -46.76 25.71
C TYR A 422 12.56 -47.15 25.26
N TYR A 423 13.57 -46.35 25.59
CA TYR A 423 14.97 -46.51 25.21
C TYR A 423 15.85 -47.13 26.31
N LEU A 424 15.24 -47.75 27.32
CA LEU A 424 16.00 -48.29 28.46
C LEU A 424 17.08 -49.32 28.04
N THR A 425 16.75 -50.23 27.13
CA THR A 425 17.68 -51.22 26.63
C THR A 425 18.88 -50.61 25.88
N ASP A 426 18.59 -49.61 25.07
CA ASP A 426 19.65 -48.92 24.34
C ASP A 426 20.53 -48.09 25.29
N ALA A 427 19.92 -47.44 26.28
CA ALA A 427 20.65 -46.69 27.30
C ALA A 427 21.58 -47.58 28.12
N LEU A 428 21.13 -48.75 28.55
CA LEU A 428 21.97 -49.75 29.25
C LEU A 428 23.12 -50.21 28.37
N TYR A 429 22.86 -50.49 27.09
CA TYR A 429 23.90 -50.87 26.16
C TYR A 429 25.01 -49.81 26.04
N TYR A 430 24.65 -48.55 25.78
CA TYR A 430 25.61 -47.47 25.69
C TYR A 430 26.32 -47.19 27.01
N LEU A 431 25.63 -47.29 28.14
CA LEU A 431 26.21 -47.12 29.46
C LEU A 431 27.26 -48.17 29.75
N SER A 432 26.94 -49.46 29.46
CA SER A 432 27.86 -50.56 29.61
C SER A 432 29.11 -50.40 28.73
N ASP A 433 28.96 -49.94 27.44
CA ASP A 433 30.09 -49.66 26.57
C ASP A 433 30.96 -48.51 27.09
N CYS A 434 30.35 -47.45 27.65
CA CYS A 434 31.10 -46.36 28.33
C CYS A 434 31.98 -46.90 29.44
N TYR A 435 31.45 -47.77 30.35
CA TYR A 435 32.21 -48.35 31.42
C TYR A 435 33.30 -49.32 30.96
N LEU A 436 33.05 -50.07 29.92
CA LEU A 436 34.06 -50.95 29.35
C LEU A 436 35.25 -50.15 28.79
N ARG A 437 34.99 -49.06 28.12
CA ARG A 437 36.01 -48.17 27.57
C ARG A 437 36.78 -47.37 28.61
N SER A 438 36.14 -47.05 29.75
CA SER A 438 36.83 -46.42 30.88
C SER A 438 37.60 -47.42 31.78
N GLY A 439 37.45 -48.71 31.54
CA GLY A 439 38.11 -49.77 32.33
C GLY A 439 37.35 -50.19 33.58
N GLU A 440 36.15 -49.63 33.79
CA GLU A 440 35.28 -49.91 34.96
C GLU A 440 34.42 -51.14 34.75
N ARG A 441 35.07 -52.32 34.59
CA ARG A 441 34.44 -53.60 34.21
C ARG A 441 33.35 -54.06 35.18
N GLY A 442 33.47 -53.75 36.46
CA GLY A 442 32.47 -54.11 37.48
C GLY A 442 31.12 -53.43 37.21
N GLU A 443 31.10 -52.12 36.99
CA GLU A 443 29.93 -51.32 36.69
C GLU A 443 29.29 -51.65 35.32
N ALA A 444 30.06 -52.25 34.41
CA ALA A 444 29.55 -52.66 33.12
C ALA A 444 28.72 -53.96 33.16
N ILE A 445 28.77 -54.73 34.23
CA ILE A 445 28.14 -56.04 34.35
C ILE A 445 26.87 -55.93 35.24
N GLU A 446 26.80 -54.96 36.14
CA GLU A 446 25.61 -54.68 36.94
C GLU A 446 24.54 -53.94 36.11
#